data_fb80967197a6cca141009278faf0cc22
#
_entry.id   fb80967197a6cca141009278faf0cc22
#
_cell.length_a   1.000
_cell.length_b   1.000
_cell.length_c   1.000
_cell.angle_alpha   90.00
_cell.angle_beta   90.00
_cell.angle_gamma   90.00
#
_symmetry.space_group_name_H-M   'P 1'
#
loop_
_entity.id
_entity.type
_entity.pdbx_description
1 polymer ?
#
loop_
_entity_poly.entity_id
_entity_poly.type
_entity_poly.pdbx_seq_one_letter_code
_entity_poly.pdbx_strand_id
1 'polypeptide(L)'
;MITSKTDRFSGLKLSELSDTEKESVVKLAIRSLAMKHRAGQTLGSPDATRNYLCLRLAEYRNEVFGALFLDNLCRIIAVRELFQGTVNSASVHPRVVVQQAMDANAAAIVFFHNHPSGVAEPSRADEMITRRLREALALVDVRVLDHFVVSAGDSVSFAERGLL
;
A
#
# COMPACT_ATOMS: atom_id res chain seq x y z
N MET A 1 27.96 -3.71 -29.62
CA MET A 1 28.48 -4.13 -28.31
C MET A 1 27.69 -3.39 -27.23
N ILE A 2 26.76 -4.06 -26.57
CA ILE A 2 26.01 -3.50 -25.44
C ILE A 2 26.90 -3.72 -24.22
N THR A 3 27.52 -2.64 -23.73
CA THR A 3 28.27 -2.68 -22.47
C THR A 3 27.29 -2.97 -21.37
N SER A 4 27.31 -4.16 -20.79
CA SER A 4 26.63 -4.52 -19.54
C SER A 4 27.06 -3.50 -18.48
N LYS A 5 26.20 -2.56 -18.15
CA LYS A 5 26.39 -1.72 -16.96
C LYS A 5 26.35 -2.65 -15.76
N THR A 6 27.50 -2.92 -15.18
CA THR A 6 27.60 -3.65 -13.91
C THR A 6 26.73 -2.90 -12.90
N ASP A 7 25.78 -3.62 -12.31
CA ASP A 7 24.93 -3.07 -11.26
C ASP A 7 25.80 -2.67 -10.06
N ARG A 8 25.87 -1.37 -9.77
CA ARG A 8 26.71 -0.81 -8.70
C ARG A 8 26.30 -1.26 -7.30
N PHE A 9 25.12 -1.85 -7.18
CA PHE A 9 24.54 -2.29 -5.90
C PHE A 9 24.63 -3.80 -5.69
N SER A 10 24.98 -4.58 -6.74
CA SER A 10 24.98 -6.06 -6.69
C SER A 10 25.98 -6.68 -5.70
N GLY A 11 26.95 -5.90 -5.20
CA GLY A 11 27.94 -6.35 -4.22
C GLY A 11 27.77 -5.77 -2.81
N LEU A 12 26.78 -4.91 -2.59
CA LEU A 12 26.58 -4.25 -1.30
C LEU A 12 26.03 -5.22 -0.26
N LYS A 13 26.71 -5.34 0.88
CA LYS A 13 26.22 -6.08 2.04
C LYS A 13 25.75 -5.12 3.12
N LEU A 14 24.56 -5.37 3.67
CA LEU A 14 24.00 -4.54 4.75
C LEU A 14 24.92 -4.42 5.97
N SER A 15 25.72 -5.45 6.24
CA SER A 15 26.71 -5.46 7.35
C SER A 15 27.88 -4.50 7.15
N GLU A 16 28.13 -4.06 5.90
CA GLU A 16 29.23 -3.16 5.54
C GLU A 16 28.80 -1.68 5.53
N LEU A 17 27.50 -1.41 5.67
CA LEU A 17 26.92 -0.07 5.64
C LEU A 17 26.78 0.49 7.05
N SER A 18 27.17 1.74 7.23
CA SER A 18 26.83 2.54 8.41
C SER A 18 25.32 2.79 8.48
N ASP A 19 24.81 3.18 9.63
CA ASP A 19 23.37 3.42 9.81
C ASP A 19 22.89 4.58 8.94
N THR A 20 23.68 5.61 8.72
CA THR A 20 23.37 6.71 7.79
C THR A 20 23.27 6.24 6.34
N GLU A 21 24.13 5.30 5.91
CA GLU A 21 24.09 4.73 4.57
C GLU A 21 22.87 3.81 4.40
N LYS A 22 22.52 3.01 5.42
CA LYS A 22 21.30 2.20 5.44
C LYS A 22 20.05 3.09 5.27
N GLU A 23 19.95 4.19 6.03
CA GLU A 23 18.87 5.16 5.85
C GLU A 23 18.81 5.74 4.42
N SER A 24 19.97 6.05 3.85
CA SER A 24 20.05 6.61 2.49
C SER A 24 19.58 5.60 1.44
N VAL A 25 19.92 4.31 1.60
CA VAL A 25 19.47 3.21 0.73
C VAL A 25 17.96 3.05 0.84
N VAL A 26 17.40 3.06 2.05
CA VAL A 26 15.93 2.98 2.27
C VAL A 26 15.23 4.16 1.63
N LYS A 27 15.70 5.39 1.84
CA LYS A 27 15.13 6.61 1.21
C LYS A 27 15.18 6.54 -0.32
N LEU A 28 16.27 6.03 -0.89
CA LEU A 28 16.41 5.86 -2.34
C LEU A 28 15.45 4.80 -2.88
N ALA A 29 15.30 3.67 -2.18
CA ALA A 29 14.37 2.61 -2.54
C ALA A 29 12.92 3.10 -2.50
N ILE A 30 12.52 3.81 -1.44
CA ILE A 30 11.19 4.42 -1.32
C ILE A 30 10.93 5.39 -2.48
N ARG A 31 11.88 6.28 -2.80
CA ARG A 31 11.74 7.22 -3.93
C ARG A 31 11.61 6.49 -5.27
N SER A 32 12.42 5.46 -5.50
CA SER A 32 12.37 4.66 -6.73
C SER A 32 11.01 3.97 -6.91
N LEU A 33 10.46 3.40 -5.85
CA LEU A 33 9.15 2.77 -5.85
C LEU A 33 8.01 3.79 -5.94
N ALA A 34 8.11 4.93 -5.25
CA ALA A 34 7.15 6.01 -5.35
C ALA A 34 7.05 6.58 -6.79
N MET A 35 8.14 6.59 -7.55
CA MET A 35 8.10 6.96 -8.97
C MET A 35 7.27 5.99 -9.81
N LYS A 36 7.26 4.70 -9.47
CA LYS A 36 6.44 3.68 -10.14
C LYS A 36 4.97 3.74 -9.71
N HIS A 37 4.69 4.28 -8.52
CA HIS A 37 3.34 4.40 -7.95
C HIS A 37 2.84 5.85 -7.94
N ARG A 38 3.43 6.74 -8.74
CA ARG A 38 2.94 8.11 -8.90
C ARG A 38 1.71 8.17 -9.80
N ALA A 39 0.96 9.25 -9.70
CA ALA A 39 -0.21 9.50 -10.55
C ALA A 39 0.12 9.34 -12.05
N GLY A 40 -0.76 8.67 -12.79
CA GLY A 40 -0.62 8.35 -14.20
C GLY A 40 0.16 7.07 -14.51
N GLN A 41 0.81 6.43 -13.55
CA GLN A 41 1.45 5.12 -13.74
C GLN A 41 0.42 4.01 -13.54
N THR A 42 0.48 2.98 -14.39
CA THR A 42 -0.32 1.77 -14.18
C THR A 42 0.12 1.08 -12.90
N LEU A 43 -0.85 0.62 -12.11
CA LEU A 43 -0.57 -0.21 -10.94
C LEU A 43 0.19 -1.46 -11.43
N GLY A 44 1.38 -1.67 -10.87
CA GLY A 44 2.22 -2.81 -11.22
C GLY A 44 1.64 -4.15 -10.74
N SER A 45 2.48 -5.17 -10.70
CA SER A 45 2.09 -6.46 -10.12
C SER A 45 1.73 -6.32 -8.62
N PRO A 46 0.96 -7.25 -8.04
CA PRO A 46 0.71 -7.31 -6.59
C PRO A 46 2.00 -7.21 -5.77
N ASP A 47 3.07 -7.88 -6.19
CA ASP A 47 4.37 -7.84 -5.52
C ASP A 47 5.02 -6.44 -5.54
N ALA A 48 4.92 -5.71 -6.65
CA ALA A 48 5.45 -4.35 -6.72
C ALA A 48 4.68 -3.41 -5.78
N THR A 49 3.35 -3.57 -5.72
CA THR A 49 2.48 -2.83 -4.81
C THR A 49 2.78 -3.18 -3.36
N ARG A 50 2.92 -4.47 -3.05
CA ARG A 50 3.32 -4.98 -1.72
C ARG A 50 4.62 -4.36 -1.25
N ASN A 51 5.67 -4.44 -2.07
CA ASN A 51 6.99 -3.90 -1.75
C ASN A 51 6.95 -2.38 -1.50
N TYR A 52 6.18 -1.66 -2.31
CA TYR A 52 5.97 -0.23 -2.11
C TYR A 52 5.29 0.08 -0.78
N LEU A 53 4.22 -0.64 -0.44
CA LEU A 53 3.46 -0.44 0.79
C LEU A 53 4.27 -0.82 2.02
N CYS A 54 5.01 -1.94 1.98
CA CYS A 54 5.90 -2.37 3.06
C CYS A 54 6.94 -1.29 3.38
N LEU A 55 7.61 -0.74 2.36
CA LEU A 55 8.60 0.31 2.57
C LEU A 55 7.96 1.64 3.01
N ARG A 56 6.80 1.99 2.44
CA ARG A 56 6.10 3.23 2.79
C ARG A 56 5.65 3.24 4.24
N LEU A 57 5.17 2.10 4.75
CA LEU A 57 4.55 1.98 6.07
C LEU A 57 5.53 1.49 7.16
N ALA A 58 6.77 1.14 6.80
CA ALA A 58 7.75 0.55 7.73
C ALA A 58 8.04 1.40 8.97
N GLU A 59 7.98 2.72 8.85
CA GLU A 59 8.33 3.66 9.94
C GLU A 59 7.10 4.13 10.74
N TYR A 60 5.87 3.71 10.35
CA TYR A 60 4.66 4.13 11.04
C TYR A 60 4.48 3.37 12.36
N ARG A 61 4.46 4.15 13.46
CA ARG A 61 4.25 3.61 14.83
C ARG A 61 2.79 3.42 15.17
N ASN A 62 1.91 4.14 14.49
CA ASN A 62 0.46 4.05 14.65
C ASN A 62 -0.14 3.30 13.46
N GLU A 63 -1.34 2.75 13.66
CA GLU A 63 -2.11 2.16 12.58
C GLU A 63 -2.56 3.25 11.61
N VAL A 64 -2.31 3.05 10.32
CA VAL A 64 -2.74 3.93 9.23
C VAL A 64 -3.54 3.10 8.24
N PHE A 65 -4.74 3.55 7.94
CA PHE A 65 -5.57 2.99 6.87
C PHE A 65 -5.56 3.95 5.68
N GLY A 66 -5.27 3.44 4.49
CA GLY A 66 -5.19 4.24 3.27
C GLY A 66 -5.69 3.52 2.04
N ALA A 67 -5.61 4.23 0.90
CA ALA A 67 -6.07 3.72 -0.38
C ALA A 67 -5.25 4.23 -1.55
N LEU A 68 -5.07 3.35 -2.56
CA LEU A 68 -4.69 3.73 -3.91
C LEU A 68 -5.97 3.86 -4.73
N PHE A 69 -6.20 5.05 -5.28
CA PHE A 69 -7.32 5.34 -6.18
C PHE A 69 -6.87 5.16 -7.62
N LEU A 70 -7.64 4.41 -8.40
CA LEU A 70 -7.27 3.96 -9.73
C LEU A 70 -8.33 4.34 -10.76
N ASP A 71 -7.90 4.62 -11.99
CA ASP A 71 -8.78 4.78 -13.14
C ASP A 71 -9.18 3.41 -13.76
N ASN A 72 -9.97 3.44 -14.84
CA ASN A 72 -10.42 2.25 -15.54
C ASN A 72 -9.30 1.39 -16.16
N LEU A 73 -8.11 1.97 -16.35
CA LEU A 73 -6.94 1.28 -16.88
C LEU A 73 -5.97 0.88 -15.75
N CYS A 74 -6.44 0.86 -14.50
CA CYS A 74 -5.65 0.62 -13.30
C CYS A 74 -4.43 1.56 -13.17
N ARG A 75 -4.53 2.80 -13.70
CA ARG A 75 -3.50 3.82 -13.47
C ARG A 75 -3.79 4.52 -12.15
N ILE A 76 -2.74 4.80 -11.40
CA ILE A 76 -2.85 5.46 -10.11
C ILE A 76 -3.28 6.92 -10.32
N ILE A 77 -4.39 7.31 -9.73
CA ILE A 77 -4.84 8.70 -9.64
C ILE A 77 -4.21 9.36 -8.42
N ALA A 78 -4.32 8.69 -7.27
CA ALA A 78 -3.77 9.17 -6.00
C ALA A 78 -3.48 8.02 -5.03
N VAL A 79 -2.57 8.25 -4.09
CA VAL A 79 -2.35 7.41 -2.91
C VAL A 79 -2.59 8.29 -1.69
N ARG A 80 -3.58 7.95 -0.88
CA ARG A 80 -3.99 8.74 0.30
C ARG A 80 -4.05 7.89 1.56
N GLU A 81 -3.55 8.46 2.64
CA GLU A 81 -3.82 7.98 4.00
C GLU A 81 -5.15 8.60 4.43
N LEU A 82 -6.12 7.78 4.78
CA LEU A 82 -7.49 8.22 5.02
C LEU A 82 -7.81 8.32 6.51
N PHE A 83 -7.26 7.39 7.29
CA PHE A 83 -7.48 7.34 8.73
C PHE A 83 -6.17 6.99 9.43
N GLN A 84 -5.97 7.61 10.60
CA GLN A 84 -4.91 7.26 11.52
C GLN A 84 -5.55 6.85 12.84
N GLY A 85 -5.16 5.69 13.33
CA GLY A 85 -5.61 5.15 14.60
C GLY A 85 -4.62 5.42 15.73
N THR A 86 -5.02 4.99 16.92
CA THR A 86 -4.13 4.76 18.05
C THR A 86 -3.42 3.41 17.86
N VAL A 87 -2.62 2.98 18.85
CA VAL A 87 -1.85 1.72 18.78
C VAL A 87 -2.71 0.48 18.49
N ASN A 88 -4.03 0.53 18.67
CA ASN A 88 -4.93 -0.63 18.62
C ASN A 88 -6.10 -0.57 17.62
N SER A 89 -6.42 0.56 17.01
CA SER A 89 -7.44 0.62 15.93
C SER A 89 -7.53 1.99 15.25
N ALA A 90 -7.81 1.97 13.95
CA ALA A 90 -8.29 3.14 13.19
C ALA A 90 -9.80 3.00 12.94
N SER A 91 -10.59 3.99 13.32
CA SER A 91 -12.03 4.00 12.98
C SER A 91 -12.20 4.36 11.51
N VAL A 92 -12.49 3.38 10.67
CA VAL A 92 -12.70 3.57 9.23
C VAL A 92 -14.18 3.85 8.96
N HIS A 93 -14.47 5.00 8.34
CA HIS A 93 -15.84 5.43 8.02
C HIS A 93 -16.12 5.30 6.52
N PRO A 94 -17.03 4.40 6.08
CA PRO A 94 -17.35 4.20 4.66
C PRO A 94 -17.73 5.49 3.93
N ARG A 95 -18.47 6.40 4.59
CA ARG A 95 -18.83 7.71 4.01
C ARG A 95 -17.61 8.48 3.52
N VAL A 96 -16.53 8.53 4.31
CA VAL A 96 -15.29 9.26 3.96
C VAL A 96 -14.61 8.58 2.78
N VAL A 97 -14.54 7.24 2.79
CA VAL A 97 -13.93 6.47 1.70
C VAL A 97 -14.67 6.69 0.38
N VAL A 98 -16.02 6.61 0.39
CA VAL A 98 -16.86 6.87 -0.79
C VAL A 98 -16.66 8.31 -1.29
N GLN A 99 -16.68 9.29 -0.40
CA GLN A 99 -16.44 10.69 -0.78
C GLN A 99 -15.08 10.86 -1.44
N GLN A 100 -14.02 10.29 -0.85
CA GLN A 100 -12.66 10.36 -1.41
C GLN A 100 -12.53 9.64 -2.76
N ALA A 101 -13.28 8.55 -2.97
CA ALA A 101 -13.35 7.84 -4.24
C ALA A 101 -14.01 8.69 -5.33
N MET A 102 -15.12 9.35 -5.00
CA MET A 102 -15.85 10.24 -5.92
C MET A 102 -15.01 11.49 -6.24
N ASP A 103 -14.40 12.13 -5.24
CA ASP A 103 -13.53 13.29 -5.42
C ASP A 103 -12.30 12.98 -6.32
N ALA A 104 -11.81 11.74 -6.24
CA ALA A 104 -10.72 11.27 -7.10
C ALA A 104 -11.21 10.82 -8.49
N ASN A 105 -12.52 10.74 -8.75
CA ASN A 105 -13.09 10.10 -9.92
C ASN A 105 -12.53 8.69 -10.18
N ALA A 106 -12.42 7.91 -9.11
CA ALA A 106 -11.82 6.58 -9.14
C ALA A 106 -12.80 5.54 -9.68
N ALA A 107 -12.31 4.64 -10.53
CA ALA A 107 -13.05 3.46 -11.01
C ALA A 107 -12.73 2.20 -10.19
N ALA A 108 -11.58 2.20 -9.49
CA ALA A 108 -11.18 1.10 -8.63
C ALA A 108 -10.29 1.59 -7.46
N ILE A 109 -10.21 0.77 -6.42
CA ILE A 109 -9.44 1.06 -5.22
C ILE A 109 -8.67 -0.19 -4.78
N VAL A 110 -7.45 0.02 -4.29
CA VAL A 110 -6.71 -0.93 -3.47
C VAL A 110 -6.54 -0.31 -2.09
N PHE A 111 -7.03 -0.98 -1.05
CA PHE A 111 -6.84 -0.56 0.33
C PHE A 111 -5.51 -1.04 0.88
N PHE A 112 -5.03 -0.36 1.90
CA PHE A 112 -3.90 -0.82 2.70
C PHE A 112 -4.03 -0.33 4.14
N HIS A 113 -3.52 -1.11 5.08
CA HIS A 113 -3.24 -0.66 6.44
C HIS A 113 -2.02 -1.40 7.01
N ASN A 114 -1.39 -0.81 8.02
CA ASN A 114 -0.30 -1.44 8.73
C ASN A 114 -0.72 -1.94 10.10
N HIS A 115 -0.10 -3.03 10.53
CA HIS A 115 -0.16 -3.56 11.89
C HIS A 115 1.16 -3.27 12.62
N PRO A 116 1.23 -2.25 13.49
CA PRO A 116 2.43 -1.95 14.28
C PRO A 116 2.86 -3.07 15.22
N SER A 117 1.95 -4.01 15.52
CA SER A 117 2.22 -5.21 16.34
C SER A 117 3.24 -6.16 15.71
N GLY A 118 3.54 -6.03 14.41
CA GLY A 118 4.46 -6.90 13.69
C GLY A 118 3.84 -8.14 13.05
N VAL A 119 2.53 -8.36 13.20
CA VAL A 119 1.81 -9.51 12.62
C VAL A 119 0.88 -9.02 11.51
N ALA A 120 1.09 -9.45 10.27
CA ALA A 120 0.27 -9.05 9.11
C ALA A 120 -1.05 -9.83 8.98
N GLU A 121 -1.38 -10.71 9.93
CA GLU A 121 -2.63 -11.48 9.86
C GLU A 121 -3.84 -10.56 10.01
N PRO A 122 -4.79 -10.57 9.03
CA PRO A 122 -5.99 -9.76 9.10
C PRO A 122 -6.86 -10.17 10.29
N SER A 123 -7.38 -9.19 11.02
CA SER A 123 -8.36 -9.41 12.06
C SER A 123 -9.76 -9.60 11.47
N ARG A 124 -10.70 -10.12 12.27
CA ARG A 124 -12.13 -10.15 11.88
C ARG A 124 -12.70 -8.76 11.63
N ALA A 125 -12.20 -7.75 12.33
CA ALA A 125 -12.59 -6.36 12.12
C ALA A 125 -12.14 -5.86 10.73
N ASP A 126 -10.94 -6.24 10.29
CA ASP A 126 -10.43 -5.89 8.96
C ASP A 126 -11.26 -6.54 7.85
N GLU A 127 -11.64 -7.81 8.03
CA GLU A 127 -12.52 -8.49 7.09
C GLU A 127 -13.91 -7.82 7.03
N MET A 128 -14.48 -7.50 8.19
CA MET A 128 -15.79 -6.85 8.28
C MET A 128 -15.78 -5.47 7.64
N ILE A 129 -14.78 -4.65 7.93
CA ILE A 129 -14.70 -3.30 7.34
C ILE A 129 -14.43 -3.35 5.85
N THR A 130 -13.57 -4.26 5.38
CA THR A 130 -13.31 -4.46 3.94
C THR A 130 -14.59 -4.82 3.19
N ARG A 131 -15.37 -5.76 3.70
CA ARG A 131 -16.66 -6.15 3.12
C ARG A 131 -17.62 -4.96 3.05
N ARG A 132 -17.76 -4.22 4.15
CA ARG A 132 -18.62 -3.04 4.24
C ARG A 132 -18.20 -1.93 3.26
N LEU A 133 -16.90 -1.70 3.11
CA LEU A 133 -16.36 -0.74 2.14
C LEU A 133 -16.64 -1.17 0.71
N ARG A 134 -16.45 -2.46 0.40
CA ARG A 134 -16.73 -3.02 -0.93
C ARG A 134 -18.20 -2.85 -1.29
N GLU A 135 -19.12 -3.17 -0.37
CA GLU A 135 -20.57 -2.98 -0.56
C GLU A 135 -20.91 -1.51 -0.81
N ALA A 136 -20.37 -0.59 0.00
CA ALA A 136 -20.63 0.84 -0.14
C ALA A 136 -20.10 1.42 -1.47
N LEU A 137 -18.91 0.99 -1.90
CA LEU A 137 -18.28 1.44 -3.15
C LEU A 137 -18.95 0.84 -4.39
N ALA A 138 -19.50 -0.37 -4.30
CA ALA A 138 -20.27 -1.00 -5.38
C ALA A 138 -21.53 -0.20 -5.75
N LEU A 139 -22.14 0.53 -4.78
CA LEU A 139 -23.31 1.41 -5.04
C LEU A 139 -22.96 2.61 -5.92
N VAL A 140 -21.68 2.95 -6.05
CA VAL A 140 -21.20 4.08 -6.87
C VAL A 140 -20.23 3.61 -7.98
N ASP A 141 -20.36 2.35 -8.39
CA ASP A 141 -19.61 1.71 -9.47
C ASP A 141 -18.07 1.73 -9.29
N VAL A 142 -17.58 1.78 -8.04
CA VAL A 142 -16.15 1.73 -7.71
C VAL A 142 -15.79 0.33 -7.21
N ARG A 143 -14.84 -0.33 -7.88
CA ARG A 143 -14.40 -1.69 -7.55
C ARG A 143 -13.30 -1.70 -6.50
N VAL A 144 -13.39 -2.59 -5.53
CA VAL A 144 -12.28 -2.91 -4.64
C VAL A 144 -11.49 -4.07 -5.24
N LEU A 145 -10.21 -3.83 -5.60
CA LEU A 145 -9.36 -4.82 -6.24
C LEU A 145 -8.56 -5.65 -5.24
N ASP A 146 -8.12 -5.04 -4.14
CA ASP A 146 -7.39 -5.71 -3.08
C ASP A 146 -7.42 -4.91 -1.78
N HIS A 147 -6.98 -5.56 -0.68
CA HIS A 147 -6.66 -4.95 0.58
C HIS A 147 -5.39 -5.59 1.15
N PHE A 148 -4.33 -4.79 1.30
CA PHE A 148 -3.07 -5.22 1.86
C PHE A 148 -2.98 -4.89 3.35
N VAL A 149 -2.72 -5.90 4.17
CA VAL A 149 -2.29 -5.71 5.56
C VAL A 149 -0.77 -5.84 5.60
N VAL A 150 -0.10 -4.85 6.16
CA VAL A 150 1.36 -4.76 6.15
C VAL A 150 1.89 -4.73 7.58
N SER A 151 2.94 -5.47 7.85
CA SER A 151 3.70 -5.43 9.10
C SER A 151 5.20 -5.28 8.85
N ALA A 152 5.99 -5.29 9.91
CA ALA A 152 7.46 -5.25 9.79
C ALA A 152 7.98 -6.54 9.14
N GLY A 153 8.21 -6.50 7.83
CA GLY A 153 8.80 -7.60 7.05
C GLY A 153 7.82 -8.61 6.47
N ASP A 154 6.49 -8.43 6.69
CA ASP A 154 5.46 -9.32 6.14
C ASP A 154 4.24 -8.55 5.63
N SER A 155 3.45 -9.16 4.75
CA SER A 155 2.20 -8.59 4.27
C SER A 155 1.24 -9.65 3.76
N VAL A 156 -0.05 -9.36 3.88
CA VAL A 156 -1.14 -10.22 3.41
C VAL A 156 -2.00 -9.45 2.43
N SER A 157 -2.33 -10.09 1.30
CA SER A 157 -3.33 -9.64 0.35
C SER A 157 -4.66 -10.38 0.58
N PHE A 158 -5.74 -9.64 0.67
CA PHE A 158 -7.10 -10.20 0.79
C PHE A 158 -7.51 -10.92 -0.48
N ALA A 159 -7.15 -10.39 -1.66
CA ALA A 159 -7.45 -11.01 -2.94
C ALA A 159 -6.76 -12.39 -3.07
N GLU A 160 -5.47 -12.47 -2.74
CA GLU A 160 -4.71 -13.73 -2.79
C GLU A 160 -5.24 -14.78 -1.80
N ARG A 161 -5.81 -14.33 -0.67
CA ARG A 161 -6.41 -15.22 0.35
C ARG A 161 -7.89 -15.53 0.12
N GLY A 162 -8.52 -14.94 -0.92
CA GLY A 162 -9.96 -15.13 -1.19
C GLY A 162 -10.87 -14.50 -0.12
N LEU A 163 -10.45 -13.40 0.50
CA LEU A 163 -11.18 -12.67 1.55
C LEU A 163 -11.97 -11.47 1.02
N LEU A 164 -11.91 -11.21 -0.31
CA LEU A 164 -12.66 -10.15 -0.99
C LEU A 164 -14.06 -10.58 -1.42
#